data_ac6e5b82f57f24e020603a786bc13bea
#
_entry.id   ac6e5b82f57f24e020603a786bc13bea
#
_cell.length_a   1.000
_cell.length_b   1.000
_cell.length_c   1.000
_cell.angle_alpha   90.00
_cell.angle_beta   90.00
_cell.angle_gamma   90.00
#
_symmetry.space_group_name_H-M   'P 1'
#
loop_
_entity.id
_entity.type
_entity.pdbx_description
1 polymer ?
#
loop_
_entity_poly.entity_id
_entity_poly.type
_entity_poly.pdbx_seq_one_letter_code
_entity_poly.pdbx_strand_id
1 'polypeptide(L)'
;MAGRRINRSRAGIESAVLAVLLIIIAIAMASIVYLFASTQTQSLARTADIDIIDARYLSGTSSSTALVTVKNTGSVQVTINRITISSTGSSSGTCTISDTRTLNPGDTASFTSTSCPALSPGTKVTIVVEGSGVTGEQVKAVGQAVVM
;
A
#
# COMPACT_ATOMS: atom_id res chain seq x y z
N MET A 1 -65.06 -50.28 12.74
CA MET A 1 -64.04 -49.33 13.20
C MET A 1 -62.73 -49.66 12.54
N ALA A 2 -62.33 -48.97 11.48
CA ALA A 2 -61.12 -49.24 10.72
C ALA A 2 -59.99 -48.31 11.25
N GLY A 3 -59.00 -48.92 11.92
CA GLY A 3 -57.90 -48.19 12.48
C GLY A 3 -56.94 -47.70 11.38
N ARG A 4 -56.83 -46.38 11.24
CA ARG A 4 -55.88 -45.65 10.35
C ARG A 4 -54.46 -45.84 10.86
N ARG A 5 -53.71 -46.81 10.33
CA ARG A 5 -52.27 -46.95 10.57
C ARG A 5 -51.54 -45.79 9.87
N ILE A 6 -51.22 -44.77 10.60
CA ILE A 6 -50.40 -43.65 10.12
C ILE A 6 -48.98 -44.18 9.89
N ASN A 7 -48.50 -44.05 8.66
CA ASN A 7 -47.18 -44.45 8.21
C ASN A 7 -46.07 -43.57 8.85
N ARG A 8 -45.74 -43.82 10.12
CA ARG A 8 -44.71 -43.10 10.89
C ARG A 8 -43.29 -43.31 10.40
N SER A 9 -43.05 -44.34 9.61
CA SER A 9 -41.70 -44.65 9.10
C SER A 9 -41.23 -43.73 7.94
N ARG A 10 -42.12 -43.19 7.13
CA ARG A 10 -41.74 -42.27 6.03
C ARG A 10 -41.34 -40.90 6.55
N ALA A 11 -42.02 -40.35 7.55
CA ALA A 11 -41.71 -39.06 8.11
C ALA A 11 -40.32 -39.00 8.79
N GLY A 12 -39.86 -40.12 9.36
CA GLY A 12 -38.53 -40.22 9.98
C GLY A 12 -37.38 -40.20 8.96
N ILE A 13 -37.57 -40.86 7.82
CA ILE A 13 -36.54 -40.90 6.77
C ILE A 13 -36.42 -39.53 6.07
N GLU A 14 -37.53 -38.86 5.81
CA GLU A 14 -37.54 -37.49 5.20
C GLU A 14 -36.83 -36.48 6.10
N SER A 15 -37.05 -36.53 7.42
CA SER A 15 -36.38 -35.60 8.35
C SER A 15 -34.88 -35.89 8.48
N ALA A 16 -34.47 -37.18 8.42
CA ALA A 16 -33.05 -37.55 8.45
C ALA A 16 -32.31 -37.09 7.17
N VAL A 17 -32.92 -37.26 6.01
CA VAL A 17 -32.36 -36.80 4.74
C VAL A 17 -32.23 -35.27 4.71
N LEU A 18 -33.24 -34.53 5.18
CA LEU A 18 -33.18 -33.08 5.31
C LEU A 18 -32.06 -32.64 6.25
N ALA A 19 -31.89 -33.32 7.40
CA ALA A 19 -30.83 -32.98 8.36
C ALA A 19 -29.43 -33.18 7.73
N VAL A 20 -29.19 -34.27 7.03
CA VAL A 20 -27.93 -34.54 6.34
C VAL A 20 -27.68 -33.48 5.24
N LEU A 21 -28.69 -33.11 4.50
CA LEU A 21 -28.58 -32.14 3.42
C LEU A 21 -28.24 -30.73 3.97
N LEU A 22 -28.85 -30.35 5.08
CA LEU A 22 -28.53 -29.08 5.79
C LEU A 22 -27.08 -29.07 6.30
N ILE A 23 -26.57 -30.18 6.83
CA ILE A 23 -25.20 -30.28 7.29
C ILE A 23 -24.21 -30.11 6.11
N ILE A 24 -24.49 -30.74 4.98
CA ILE A 24 -23.65 -30.62 3.78
C ILE A 24 -23.63 -29.18 3.27
N ILE A 25 -24.78 -28.51 3.23
CA ILE A 25 -24.87 -27.10 2.84
C ILE A 25 -24.12 -26.22 3.83
N ALA A 26 -24.25 -26.46 5.12
CA ALA A 26 -23.55 -25.68 6.14
C ALA A 26 -22.00 -25.81 6.03
N ILE A 27 -21.50 -27.02 5.77
CA ILE A 27 -20.05 -27.24 5.56
C ILE A 27 -19.58 -26.55 4.27
N ALA A 28 -20.36 -26.64 3.18
CA ALA A 28 -20.02 -25.98 1.92
C ALA A 28 -19.95 -24.44 2.08
N MET A 29 -20.93 -23.86 2.75
CA MET A 29 -20.96 -22.42 3.04
C MET A 29 -19.79 -21.98 3.93
N ALA A 30 -19.51 -22.75 4.99
CA ALA A 30 -18.38 -22.47 5.88
C ALA A 30 -17.05 -22.51 5.14
N SER A 31 -16.86 -23.44 4.22
CA SER A 31 -15.66 -23.54 3.39
C SER A 31 -15.47 -22.35 2.47
N ILE A 32 -16.54 -21.88 1.84
CA ILE A 32 -16.51 -20.70 0.96
C ILE A 32 -16.15 -19.44 1.77
N VAL A 33 -16.78 -19.26 2.94
CA VAL A 33 -16.50 -18.11 3.82
C VAL A 33 -15.05 -18.14 4.31
N TYR A 34 -14.55 -19.32 4.69
CA TYR A 34 -13.16 -19.48 5.13
C TYR A 34 -12.15 -19.14 4.01
N LEU A 35 -12.37 -19.61 2.78
CA LEU A 35 -11.52 -19.28 1.64
C LEU A 35 -11.54 -17.79 1.33
N PHE A 36 -12.72 -17.17 1.37
CA PHE A 36 -12.85 -15.73 1.14
C PHE A 36 -12.14 -14.91 2.24
N ALA A 37 -12.32 -15.28 3.50
CA ALA A 37 -11.67 -14.59 4.62
C ALA A 37 -10.15 -14.74 4.58
N SER A 38 -9.63 -15.93 4.24
CA SER A 38 -8.19 -16.18 4.19
C SER A 38 -7.50 -15.40 3.07
N THR A 39 -8.14 -15.25 1.90
CA THR A 39 -7.59 -14.45 0.79
C THR A 39 -7.59 -12.96 1.10
N GLN A 40 -8.62 -12.44 1.75
CA GLN A 40 -8.69 -11.04 2.17
C GLN A 40 -7.60 -10.69 3.20
N THR A 41 -7.35 -11.57 4.16
CA THR A 41 -6.37 -11.32 5.23
C THR A 41 -4.93 -11.28 4.67
N GLN A 42 -4.61 -12.05 3.65
CA GLN A 42 -3.28 -12.04 3.04
C GLN A 42 -3.02 -10.77 2.21
N SER A 43 -4.02 -10.20 1.58
CA SER A 43 -3.86 -8.95 0.82
C SER A 43 -3.74 -7.72 1.73
N LEU A 44 -4.42 -7.71 2.87
CA LEU A 44 -4.33 -6.62 3.86
C LEU A 44 -3.01 -6.63 4.64
N ALA A 45 -2.34 -7.79 4.75
CA ALA A 45 -1.09 -7.93 5.50
C ALA A 45 0.16 -7.49 4.73
N ARG A 46 0.08 -7.27 3.41
CA ARG A 46 1.21 -6.90 2.56
C ARG A 46 0.94 -5.58 1.85
N THR A 47 1.10 -4.51 2.58
CA THR A 47 0.96 -3.16 2.03
C THR A 47 2.34 -2.53 1.87
N ALA A 48 2.70 -2.19 0.65
CA ALA A 48 3.83 -1.32 0.39
C ALA A 48 3.36 0.13 0.54
N ASP A 49 4.00 0.88 1.41
CA ASP A 49 3.68 2.28 1.66
C ASP A 49 4.93 3.06 2.08
N ILE A 50 5.03 4.30 1.64
CA ILE A 50 6.15 5.19 1.95
C ILE A 50 5.64 6.57 2.34
N ASP A 51 6.31 7.19 3.29
CA ASP A 51 6.00 8.55 3.72
C ASP A 51 7.26 9.44 3.67
N ILE A 52 7.06 10.72 3.36
CA ILE A 52 8.11 11.74 3.35
C ILE A 52 8.10 12.43 4.71
N ILE A 53 9.14 12.13 5.55
CA ILE A 53 9.22 12.66 6.91
C ILE A 53 9.79 14.07 6.92
N ASP A 54 10.84 14.33 6.13
CA ASP A 54 11.51 15.62 6.03
C ASP A 54 11.91 15.90 4.60
N ALA A 55 11.77 17.14 4.19
CA ALA A 55 12.15 17.57 2.86
C ALA A 55 12.62 19.03 2.91
N ARG A 56 13.88 19.25 2.53
CA ARG A 56 14.52 20.55 2.53
C ARG A 56 15.16 20.85 1.19
N TYR A 57 14.98 22.05 0.73
CA TYR A 57 15.62 22.55 -0.47
C TYR A 57 16.38 23.82 -0.12
N LEU A 58 17.71 23.73 -0.14
CA LEU A 58 18.62 24.82 0.21
C LEU A 58 19.07 25.51 -1.08
N SER A 59 18.74 26.78 -1.22
CA SER A 59 19.11 27.61 -2.33
C SER A 59 20.61 27.94 -2.30
N GLY A 60 21.29 27.71 -3.43
CA GLY A 60 22.67 28.14 -3.64
C GLY A 60 22.78 29.08 -4.84
N THR A 61 23.91 29.80 -4.96
CA THR A 61 24.13 30.77 -6.03
C THR A 61 24.29 30.12 -7.41
N SER A 62 24.85 28.93 -7.50
CA SER A 62 25.08 28.19 -8.77
C SER A 62 24.33 26.87 -8.82
N SER A 63 24.15 26.23 -7.68
CA SER A 63 23.43 24.97 -7.54
C SER A 63 22.77 24.92 -6.19
N SER A 64 21.67 24.20 -6.10
CA SER A 64 20.91 24.01 -4.85
C SER A 64 21.09 22.59 -4.35
N THR A 65 20.98 22.43 -3.03
CA THR A 65 21.02 21.12 -2.37
C THR A 65 19.62 20.72 -1.95
N ALA A 66 19.18 19.56 -2.39
CA ALA A 66 17.94 18.94 -1.93
C ALA A 66 18.24 17.78 -0.98
N LEU A 67 17.53 17.75 0.14
CA LEU A 67 17.54 16.66 1.11
C LEU A 67 16.11 16.15 1.25
N VAL A 68 15.90 14.87 1.05
CA VAL A 68 14.59 14.22 1.22
C VAL A 68 14.77 12.99 2.10
N THR A 69 14.03 12.93 3.19
CA THR A 69 14.03 11.78 4.11
C THR A 69 12.72 11.02 3.96
N VAL A 70 12.83 9.75 3.60
CA VAL A 70 11.69 8.86 3.33
C VAL A 70 11.69 7.73 4.34
N LYS A 71 10.51 7.34 4.81
CA LYS A 71 10.30 6.18 5.69
C LYS A 71 9.37 5.19 5.02
N ASN A 72 9.69 3.91 5.15
CA ASN A 72 8.75 2.84 4.80
C ASN A 72 7.76 2.64 5.95
N THR A 73 6.49 3.01 5.73
CA THR A 73 5.38 2.86 6.68
C THR A 73 4.57 1.59 6.40
N GLY A 74 4.87 0.91 5.31
CA GLY A 74 4.25 -0.34 4.92
C GLY A 74 4.74 -1.55 5.73
N SER A 75 4.16 -2.70 5.44
CA SER A 75 4.49 -3.99 6.05
C SER A 75 5.47 -4.84 5.22
N VAL A 76 5.80 -4.39 4.01
CA VAL A 76 6.73 -5.06 3.10
C VAL A 76 7.91 -4.16 2.74
N GLN A 77 8.98 -4.79 2.29
CA GLN A 77 10.16 -4.09 1.81
C GLN A 77 9.84 -3.29 0.54
N VAL A 78 10.32 -2.06 0.48
CA VAL A 78 10.15 -1.14 -0.65
C VAL A 78 11.51 -0.69 -1.16
N THR A 79 11.69 -0.71 -2.47
CA THR A 79 12.87 -0.14 -3.14
C THR A 79 12.49 1.21 -3.72
N ILE A 80 13.14 2.27 -3.26
CA ILE A 80 12.99 3.61 -3.82
C ILE A 80 13.79 3.66 -5.11
N ASN A 81 13.15 4.02 -6.21
CA ASN A 81 13.76 4.04 -7.54
C ASN A 81 14.10 5.44 -7.99
N ARG A 82 13.28 6.42 -7.65
CA ARG A 82 13.43 7.80 -8.11
C ARG A 82 12.77 8.78 -7.15
N ILE A 83 13.39 9.93 -7.01
CA ILE A 83 12.79 11.10 -6.35
C ILE A 83 12.84 12.26 -7.34
N THR A 84 11.69 12.81 -7.65
CA THR A 84 11.54 13.96 -8.55
C THR A 84 11.08 15.17 -7.74
N ILE A 85 11.82 16.26 -7.83
CA ILE A 85 11.50 17.53 -7.19
C ILE A 85 11.22 18.53 -8.30
N SER A 86 10.01 19.08 -8.33
CA SER A 86 9.59 20.06 -9.33
C SER A 86 9.13 21.35 -8.67
N SER A 87 9.54 22.47 -9.20
CA SER A 87 9.02 23.79 -8.77
C SER A 87 7.83 24.20 -9.61
N THR A 88 6.81 24.77 -8.96
CA THR A 88 5.64 25.38 -9.59
C THR A 88 5.77 26.89 -9.45
N GLY A 89 6.13 27.62 -10.54
CA GLY A 89 6.26 29.07 -10.49
C GLY A 89 7.14 29.65 -11.60
N SER A 90 7.53 30.91 -11.45
CA SER A 90 8.33 31.66 -12.43
C SER A 90 9.74 31.10 -12.65
N SER A 91 10.26 30.31 -11.73
CA SER A 91 11.51 29.55 -11.83
C SER A 91 11.19 28.08 -11.91
N SER A 92 10.90 27.59 -13.12
CA SER A 92 10.64 26.14 -13.31
C SER A 92 11.96 25.38 -13.36
N GLY A 93 12.13 24.45 -12.46
CA GLY A 93 13.28 23.55 -12.43
C GLY A 93 12.87 22.18 -11.93
N THR A 94 13.44 21.12 -12.52
CA THR A 94 13.23 19.76 -12.06
C THR A 94 14.57 19.18 -11.61
N CYS A 95 14.61 18.65 -10.40
CA CYS A 95 15.72 17.90 -9.86
C CYS A 95 15.32 16.44 -9.72
N THR A 96 16.14 15.54 -10.23
CA THR A 96 15.89 14.09 -10.12
C THR A 96 17.03 13.44 -9.34
N ILE A 97 16.68 12.68 -8.32
CA ILE A 97 17.61 11.85 -7.56
C ILE A 97 17.34 10.40 -7.97
N SER A 98 18.33 9.75 -8.57
CA SER A 98 18.24 8.36 -9.06
C SER A 98 19.01 7.39 -8.16
N ASP A 99 19.18 7.72 -6.88
CA ASP A 99 19.80 6.84 -5.90
C ASP A 99 18.78 5.77 -5.48
N THR A 100 19.11 4.51 -5.77
CA THR A 100 18.21 3.38 -5.48
C THR A 100 18.56 2.80 -4.11
N ARG A 101 17.57 2.78 -3.20
CA ARG A 101 17.72 2.20 -1.87
C ARG A 101 16.53 1.34 -1.51
N THR A 102 16.82 0.21 -0.88
CA THR A 102 15.83 -0.72 -0.36
C THR A 102 15.61 -0.47 1.13
N LEU A 103 14.36 -0.28 1.52
CA LEU A 103 13.92 0.02 2.88
C LEU A 103 13.07 -1.14 3.41
N ASN A 104 13.47 -1.73 4.54
CA ASN A 104 12.60 -2.67 5.26
C ASN A 104 11.46 -1.91 5.94
N PRO A 105 10.40 -2.61 6.38
CA PRO A 105 9.34 -2.01 7.17
C PRO A 105 9.87 -1.24 8.38
N GLY A 106 9.49 0.04 8.49
CA GLY A 106 9.95 0.94 9.54
C GLY A 106 11.28 1.65 9.29
N ASP A 107 12.06 1.24 8.30
CA ASP A 107 13.35 1.87 7.97
C ASP A 107 13.16 3.28 7.39
N THR A 108 14.17 4.11 7.61
CA THR A 108 14.25 5.48 7.11
C THR A 108 15.53 5.67 6.32
N ALA A 109 15.46 6.36 5.18
CA ALA A 109 16.64 6.75 4.40
C ALA A 109 16.57 8.22 3.98
N SER A 110 17.73 8.87 3.98
CA SER A 110 17.91 10.22 3.49
C SER A 110 18.61 10.21 2.14
N PHE A 111 18.05 10.96 1.19
CA PHE A 111 18.56 11.13 -0.17
C PHE A 111 19.00 12.57 -0.34
N THR A 112 20.18 12.79 -0.87
CA THR A 112 20.76 14.12 -1.05
C THR A 112 21.22 14.30 -2.48
N SER A 113 20.87 15.45 -3.06
CA SER A 113 21.43 15.88 -4.35
C SER A 113 21.96 17.31 -4.25
N THR A 114 23.16 17.55 -4.73
CA THR A 114 23.80 18.86 -4.77
C THR A 114 23.80 19.52 -6.15
N SER A 115 23.20 18.83 -7.13
CA SER A 115 23.15 19.26 -8.54
C SER A 115 21.77 19.75 -8.97
N CYS A 116 20.94 20.18 -8.02
CA CYS A 116 19.62 20.71 -8.31
C CYS A 116 19.69 22.16 -8.84
N PRO A 117 18.75 22.57 -9.70
CA PRO A 117 18.73 23.93 -10.22
C PRO A 117 18.56 24.97 -9.09
N ALA A 118 19.20 26.11 -9.25
CA ALA A 118 19.03 27.21 -8.31
C ALA A 118 17.60 27.76 -8.40
N LEU A 119 16.90 27.78 -7.28
CA LEU A 119 15.56 28.32 -7.15
C LEU A 119 15.57 29.50 -6.16
N SER A 120 14.69 30.46 -6.39
CA SER A 120 14.56 31.58 -5.47
C SER A 120 14.02 31.15 -4.11
N PRO A 121 14.54 31.67 -2.99
CA PRO A 121 13.97 31.45 -1.66
C PRO A 121 12.47 31.78 -1.63
N GLY A 122 11.70 30.98 -0.90
CA GLY A 122 10.24 31.10 -0.84
C GLY A 122 9.48 30.37 -1.96
N THR A 123 10.16 29.83 -2.97
CA THR A 123 9.52 29.01 -4.01
C THR A 123 8.99 27.72 -3.42
N LYS A 124 7.77 27.33 -3.79
CA LYS A 124 7.20 26.02 -3.41
C LYS A 124 7.67 24.95 -4.38
N VAL A 125 8.13 23.84 -3.84
CA VAL A 125 8.54 22.67 -4.60
C VAL A 125 7.66 21.47 -4.23
N THR A 126 7.28 20.71 -5.25
CA THR A 126 6.57 19.44 -5.08
C THR A 126 7.58 18.31 -5.23
N ILE A 127 7.57 17.40 -4.27
CA ILE A 127 8.48 16.26 -4.19
C ILE A 127 7.65 15.01 -4.44
N VAL A 128 8.07 14.21 -5.39
CA VAL A 128 7.45 12.95 -5.76
C VAL A 128 8.49 11.85 -5.56
N VAL A 129 8.20 10.92 -4.66
CA VAL A 129 9.01 9.73 -4.41
C VAL A 129 8.33 8.55 -5.06
N GLU A 130 9.05 7.83 -5.91
CA GLU A 130 8.57 6.64 -6.61
C GLU A 130 9.41 5.44 -6.21
N GLY A 131 8.74 4.36 -5.86
CA GLY A 131 9.35 3.10 -5.46
C GLY A 131 8.53 1.90 -5.89
N SER A 132 9.06 0.73 -5.65
CA SER A 132 8.38 -0.55 -5.89
C SER A 132 8.51 -1.47 -4.69
N GLY A 133 7.39 -2.08 -4.32
CA GLY A 133 7.38 -3.15 -3.33
C GLY A 133 7.95 -4.46 -3.89
N VAL A 134 8.28 -5.40 -3.02
CA VAL A 134 8.83 -6.73 -3.39
C VAL A 134 7.89 -7.51 -4.33
N THR A 135 6.59 -7.25 -4.27
CA THR A 135 5.56 -7.86 -5.12
C THR A 135 5.38 -7.18 -6.47
N GLY A 136 6.20 -6.15 -6.77
CA GLY A 136 6.07 -5.35 -7.99
C GLY A 136 5.02 -4.24 -7.92
N GLU A 137 4.42 -4.04 -6.77
CA GLU A 137 3.49 -2.95 -6.50
C GLU A 137 4.22 -1.61 -6.56
N GLN A 138 3.68 -0.66 -7.32
CA GLN A 138 4.23 0.69 -7.42
C GLN A 138 3.73 1.53 -6.24
N VAL A 139 4.67 2.14 -5.53
CA VAL A 139 4.37 3.07 -4.42
C VAL A 139 4.81 4.47 -4.80
N LYS A 140 4.01 5.44 -4.40
CA LYS A 140 4.25 6.85 -4.69
C LYS A 140 3.86 7.72 -3.49
N ALA A 141 4.80 8.50 -3.01
CA ALA A 141 4.53 9.54 -2.02
C ALA A 141 4.72 10.93 -2.65
N VAL A 142 3.88 11.87 -2.24
CA VAL A 142 3.94 13.27 -2.70
C VAL A 142 4.03 14.18 -1.48
N GLY A 143 5.03 15.02 -1.45
CA GLY A 143 5.25 16.04 -0.43
C GLY A 143 5.46 17.43 -1.02
N GLN A 144 5.46 18.43 -0.17
CA GLN A 144 5.77 19.81 -0.54
C GLN A 144 6.80 20.39 0.42
N ALA A 145 7.70 21.20 -0.10
CA ALA A 145 8.65 21.96 0.68
C ALA A 145 8.76 23.38 0.16
N VAL A 146 9.35 24.25 0.95
CA VAL A 146 9.65 25.63 0.56
C VAL A 146 11.16 25.78 0.48
N VAL A 147 11.64 26.43 -0.56
CA VAL A 147 13.06 26.75 -0.77
C VAL A 147 13.51 27.75 0.29
N MET A 148 14.57 27.41 0.99
CA MET A 148 15.21 28.24 2.02
C MET A 148 16.48 28.89 1.50
#